data_269f2f9166140f77a6076ec78ce038ec
#
_entry.id   269f2f9166140f77a6076ec78ce038ec
#
_cell.length_a   1.000
_cell.length_b   1.000
_cell.length_c   1.000
_cell.angle_alpha   90.00
_cell.angle_beta   90.00
_cell.angle_gamma   90.00
#
_symmetry.space_group_name_H-M   'P 1'
#
loop_
_entity.id
_entity.type
_entity.pdbx_description
1 polymer ?
#
loop_
_entity_poly.entity_id
_entity_poly.type
_entity_poly.pdbx_seq_one_letter_code
_entity_poly.pdbx_strand_id
1 'polypeptide(L)'
;PMKELIKNLEELNRKAEKGGGDARIEKQHSVGKLTARERIDLLLEKGSFIELDKLVTHRCTDFGMEKQKFSGDGVVTGYGMIGKRLVYVFAQDFTVFGGALSETHAKKICKVMDMAMQMGAPIIGLNDSGGARIQEGVRSLAGYAEIFLRNSMASGVIPQISAIMGPCAGGAVYSPALTDFILMVKKSGYMFITGPDVVKSVTQEEVSKEELGGVGIHMTKSGVAHLSAENDIECINYIRELISYLPGNNMEEPPFVVTNDSPTRLIPELSDLVPANPNQPYNIKEMIEAVADDNNFFELQAEFAANIVTGYIRLNGKTIGVVANQPLVLAGTLDINASIKAARFVRFCDAFNIPLLTLVDVPGFLPGVDQEYGGIIRNGAKLLYAYCEATVPKVTVITRKAYGGAYDVMSSKHIRGDVNLAFPTAEIAVMGPDGAVNILFKKDIEKSQTPEERRKELQSDYREKFANPYRAAELGYVDEVIDPAVTRLRLIRSFEMLANKRQSNPPKKHSNIPL
;
A
#
# COMPACT_ATOMS: atom_id res chain seq x y z
N PRO A 1 47.54 -4.07 27.60
CA PRO A 1 47.05 -2.76 27.17
C PRO A 1 45.93 -2.87 26.12
N MET A 2 46.23 -3.08 24.83
CA MET A 2 45.19 -3.14 23.78
C MET A 2 44.24 -4.35 23.96
N LYS A 3 44.76 -5.54 24.30
CA LYS A 3 43.95 -6.76 24.54
C LYS A 3 42.95 -6.59 25.68
N GLU A 4 43.35 -5.88 26.74
CA GLU A 4 42.45 -5.59 27.87
C GLU A 4 41.35 -4.61 27.48
N LEU A 5 41.69 -3.60 26.69
CA LEU A 5 40.73 -2.62 26.18
C LEU A 5 39.71 -3.29 25.23
N ILE A 6 40.19 -4.19 24.38
CA ILE A 6 39.30 -4.99 23.51
C ILE A 6 38.38 -5.86 24.34
N LYS A 7 38.87 -6.52 25.37
CA LYS A 7 38.02 -7.35 26.25
C LYS A 7 36.95 -6.52 26.94
N ASN A 8 37.30 -5.31 27.39
CA ASN A 8 36.32 -4.38 27.97
C ASN A 8 35.25 -3.96 26.96
N LEU A 9 35.67 -3.67 25.72
CA LEU A 9 34.74 -3.36 24.63
C LEU A 9 33.78 -4.53 24.34
N GLU A 10 34.30 -5.74 24.28
CA GLU A 10 33.48 -6.96 24.09
C GLU A 10 32.44 -7.14 25.20
N GLU A 11 32.81 -6.84 26.45
CA GLU A 11 31.89 -6.87 27.58
C GLU A 11 30.78 -5.82 27.45
N LEU A 12 31.11 -4.58 27.09
CA LEU A 12 30.15 -3.51 26.88
C LEU A 12 29.18 -3.85 25.74
N ASN A 13 29.71 -4.37 24.64
CA ASN A 13 28.89 -4.81 23.52
C ASN A 13 27.94 -5.94 23.90
N ARG A 14 28.44 -6.93 24.63
CA ARG A 14 27.62 -8.08 25.08
C ARG A 14 26.50 -7.63 26.01
N LYS A 15 26.78 -6.69 26.91
CA LYS A 15 25.77 -6.12 27.81
C LYS A 15 24.72 -5.31 27.03
N ALA A 16 25.14 -4.50 26.05
CA ALA A 16 24.24 -3.74 25.19
C ALA A 16 23.30 -4.66 24.39
N GLU A 17 23.82 -5.75 23.86
CA GLU A 17 23.08 -6.71 23.05
C GLU A 17 22.01 -7.47 23.85
N LYS A 18 22.11 -7.51 25.16
CA LYS A 18 21.11 -8.13 26.04
C LYS A 18 19.91 -7.22 26.36
N GLY A 19 19.92 -5.97 25.91
CA GLY A 19 18.82 -5.03 26.12
C GLY A 19 18.39 -4.95 27.58
N GLY A 20 17.15 -5.34 27.88
CA GLY A 20 16.59 -5.35 29.24
C GLY A 20 17.02 -6.53 30.10
N GLY A 21 17.84 -7.45 29.58
CA GLY A 21 18.34 -8.64 30.30
C GLY A 21 17.59 -9.92 29.96
N ASP A 22 18.22 -11.05 30.34
CA ASP A 22 17.75 -12.38 29.94
C ASP A 22 16.30 -12.68 30.37
N ALA A 23 15.89 -12.26 31.58
CA ALA A 23 14.53 -12.49 32.09
C ALA A 23 13.47 -11.78 31.23
N ARG A 24 13.73 -10.56 30.77
CA ARG A 24 12.81 -9.80 29.91
C ARG A 24 12.80 -10.34 28.49
N ILE A 25 13.92 -10.81 27.99
CA ILE A 25 14.03 -11.50 26.71
C ILE A 25 13.19 -12.78 26.72
N GLU A 26 13.31 -13.58 27.77
CA GLU A 26 12.52 -14.82 27.95
C GLU A 26 11.02 -14.51 27.98
N LYS A 27 10.62 -13.46 28.71
CA LYS A 27 9.23 -13.00 28.71
C LYS A 27 8.75 -12.59 27.32
N GLN A 28 9.58 -11.90 26.55
CA GLN A 28 9.29 -11.52 25.15
C GLN A 28 9.02 -12.77 24.31
N HIS A 29 9.90 -13.77 24.40
CA HIS A 29 9.74 -15.03 23.69
C HIS A 29 8.49 -15.82 24.15
N SER A 30 8.16 -15.77 25.43
CA SER A 30 7.02 -16.53 25.99
C SER A 30 5.68 -16.08 25.43
N VAL A 31 5.57 -14.86 24.93
CA VAL A 31 4.36 -14.33 24.27
C VAL A 31 4.42 -14.45 22.74
N GLY A 32 5.38 -15.20 22.21
CA GLY A 32 5.52 -15.47 20.78
C GLY A 32 6.20 -14.36 19.99
N LYS A 33 6.86 -13.41 20.64
CA LYS A 33 7.54 -12.29 19.99
C LYS A 33 9.05 -12.52 19.94
N LEU A 34 9.67 -12.12 18.84
CA LEU A 34 11.12 -12.02 18.72
C LEU A 34 11.62 -10.73 19.37
N THR A 35 12.91 -10.68 19.71
CA THR A 35 13.55 -9.44 20.15
C THR A 35 13.85 -8.52 18.97
N ALA A 36 14.13 -7.25 19.25
CA ALA A 36 14.51 -6.29 18.24
C ALA A 36 15.71 -6.76 17.40
N ARG A 37 16.74 -7.32 18.04
CA ARG A 37 17.94 -7.83 17.37
C ARG A 37 17.66 -9.04 16.49
N GLU A 38 16.87 -9.99 16.99
CA GLU A 38 16.46 -11.16 16.22
C GLU A 38 15.66 -10.77 14.98
N ARG A 39 14.78 -9.77 15.11
CA ARG A 39 14.01 -9.23 13.99
C ARG A 39 14.91 -8.62 12.92
N ILE A 40 15.91 -7.82 13.32
CA ILE A 40 16.89 -7.23 12.39
C ILE A 40 17.73 -8.32 11.72
N ASP A 41 18.18 -9.31 12.46
CA ASP A 41 18.99 -10.42 11.93
C ASP A 41 18.25 -11.22 10.85
N LEU A 42 16.94 -11.38 11.00
CA LEU A 42 16.10 -12.05 9.99
C LEU A 42 15.80 -11.13 8.79
N LEU A 43 15.67 -9.83 9.02
CA LEU A 43 15.34 -8.85 7.98
C LEU A 43 16.49 -8.63 7.01
N LEU A 44 17.69 -8.46 7.52
CA LEU A 44 18.86 -8.08 6.74
C LEU A 44 19.68 -9.30 6.33
N GLU A 45 20.42 -9.17 5.26
CA GLU A 45 21.36 -10.21 4.82
C GLU A 45 22.37 -10.51 5.92
N LYS A 46 22.67 -11.80 6.09
CA LYS A 46 23.57 -12.29 7.13
C LYS A 46 24.92 -11.55 7.08
N GLY A 47 25.32 -10.99 8.23
CA GLY A 47 26.59 -10.27 8.37
C GLY A 47 26.60 -8.86 7.78
N SER A 48 25.49 -8.39 7.21
CA SER A 48 25.41 -7.05 6.62
C SER A 48 25.05 -5.93 7.61
N PHE A 49 24.48 -6.27 8.76
CA PHE A 49 24.03 -5.27 9.72
C PHE A 49 25.18 -4.56 10.40
N ILE A 50 25.18 -3.23 10.31
CA ILE A 50 26.07 -2.35 11.07
C ILE A 50 25.21 -1.52 12.01
N GLU A 51 25.37 -1.77 13.31
CA GLU A 51 24.67 -1.03 14.35
C GLU A 51 25.30 0.32 14.62
N LEU A 52 24.47 1.34 14.71
CA LEU A 52 24.88 2.71 15.08
C LEU A 52 24.36 3.02 16.49
N ASP A 53 25.17 3.76 17.28
CA ASP A 53 24.79 4.25 18.61
C ASP A 53 24.45 3.13 19.62
N LYS A 54 25.08 1.98 19.51
CA LYS A 54 24.88 0.83 20.41
C LYS A 54 25.04 1.19 21.89
N LEU A 55 25.97 2.07 22.22
CA LEU A 55 26.34 2.40 23.61
C LEU A 55 25.67 3.69 24.12
N VAL A 56 24.81 4.32 23.34
CA VAL A 56 24.11 5.55 23.74
C VAL A 56 23.14 5.27 24.86
N THR A 57 23.09 6.16 25.86
CA THR A 57 22.14 6.10 26.98
C THR A 57 21.38 7.42 27.13
N HIS A 58 20.20 7.38 27.76
CA HIS A 58 19.42 8.59 28.02
C HIS A 58 20.12 9.55 29.01
N ARG A 59 19.64 10.79 29.05
CA ARG A 59 20.14 11.87 29.92
C ARG A 59 19.18 12.27 31.04
N CYS A 60 18.12 11.50 31.25
CA CYS A 60 17.11 11.82 32.26
C CYS A 60 17.66 11.58 33.65
N THR A 61 17.46 12.57 34.54
CA THR A 61 17.84 12.50 35.94
C THR A 61 16.65 12.49 36.89
N ASP A 62 15.44 12.73 36.36
CA ASP A 62 14.21 12.73 37.15
C ASP A 62 13.75 11.30 37.46
N PHE A 63 12.97 11.13 38.52
CA PHE A 63 12.36 9.85 38.93
C PHE A 63 13.38 8.70 39.10
N GLY A 64 14.60 9.00 39.46
CA GLY A 64 15.66 7.98 39.67
C GLY A 64 16.19 7.36 38.36
N MET A 65 15.89 7.98 37.22
CA MET A 65 16.30 7.45 35.92
C MET A 65 17.82 7.46 35.73
N GLU A 66 18.56 8.29 36.43
CA GLU A 66 20.03 8.31 36.41
C GLU A 66 20.65 6.97 36.82
N LYS A 67 19.91 6.16 37.59
CA LYS A 67 20.31 4.82 38.02
C LYS A 67 19.82 3.69 37.12
N GLN A 68 19.00 4.01 36.15
CA GLN A 68 18.36 3.07 35.21
C GLN A 68 18.77 3.38 33.77
N LYS A 69 20.00 2.99 33.44
CA LYS A 69 20.55 3.23 32.10
C LYS A 69 20.81 1.91 31.38
N PHE A 70 20.25 1.80 30.18
CA PHE A 70 20.45 0.67 29.28
C PHE A 70 21.11 1.17 28.00
N SER A 71 22.21 0.55 27.60
CA SER A 71 22.90 0.89 26.34
C SER A 71 21.97 0.69 25.16
N GLY A 72 21.93 1.68 24.27
CA GLY A 72 21.01 1.73 23.14
C GLY A 72 19.66 2.35 23.42
N ASP A 73 19.30 2.53 24.68
CA ASP A 73 18.11 3.22 25.20
C ASP A 73 16.78 2.76 24.56
N GLY A 74 16.62 1.46 24.37
CA GLY A 74 15.35 0.85 23.95
C GLY A 74 15.09 0.87 22.45
N VAL A 75 16.08 1.17 21.63
CA VAL A 75 15.96 1.04 20.18
C VAL A 75 17.30 0.63 19.55
N VAL A 76 17.24 -0.33 18.65
CA VAL A 76 18.39 -0.78 17.84
C VAL A 76 18.30 -0.09 16.49
N THR A 77 19.34 0.61 16.12
CA THR A 77 19.38 1.42 14.87
C THR A 77 20.63 1.11 14.07
N GLY A 78 20.52 1.19 12.75
CA GLY A 78 21.65 0.99 11.87
C GLY A 78 21.25 0.79 10.42
N TYR A 79 22.10 0.13 9.66
CA TYR A 79 21.89 -0.14 8.24
C TYR A 79 22.43 -1.52 7.87
N GLY A 80 21.95 -2.00 6.74
CA GLY A 80 22.38 -3.27 6.18
C GLY A 80 21.85 -3.44 4.77
N MET A 81 21.77 -4.69 4.30
CA MET A 81 21.40 -5.00 2.92
C MET A 81 20.16 -5.89 2.87
N ILE A 82 19.30 -5.61 1.92
CA ILE A 82 18.22 -6.51 1.48
C ILE A 82 18.31 -6.61 -0.03
N GLY A 83 18.44 -7.82 -0.58
CA GLY A 83 18.60 -8.02 -2.03
C GLY A 83 19.81 -7.26 -2.58
N LYS A 84 20.90 -7.22 -1.83
CA LYS A 84 22.16 -6.50 -2.15
C LYS A 84 21.99 -4.97 -2.25
N ARG A 85 20.92 -4.43 -1.70
CA ARG A 85 20.64 -2.99 -1.69
C ARG A 85 20.63 -2.46 -0.27
N LEU A 86 21.18 -1.25 -0.09
CA LEU A 86 21.23 -0.57 1.20
C LEU A 86 19.83 -0.24 1.72
N VAL A 87 19.60 -0.54 3.00
CA VAL A 87 18.43 -0.10 3.76
C VAL A 87 18.85 0.37 5.14
N TYR A 88 18.09 1.29 5.70
CA TYR A 88 18.22 1.72 7.09
C TYR A 88 17.10 1.14 7.91
N VAL A 89 17.37 0.84 9.18
CA VAL A 89 16.41 0.19 10.07
C VAL A 89 16.48 0.76 11.48
N PHE A 90 15.34 0.86 12.12
CA PHE A 90 15.24 0.95 13.57
C PHE A 90 14.27 -0.10 14.08
N ALA A 91 14.59 -0.70 15.22
CA ALA A 91 13.75 -1.69 15.89
C ALA A 91 13.62 -1.33 17.35
N GLN A 92 12.40 -1.06 17.80
CA GLN A 92 12.14 -0.75 19.20
C GLN A 92 12.27 -2.01 20.05
N ASP A 93 12.97 -1.89 21.15
CA ASP A 93 13.24 -2.98 22.08
C ASP A 93 12.27 -2.91 23.27
N PHE A 94 11.25 -3.72 23.23
CA PHE A 94 10.23 -3.78 24.28
C PHE A 94 10.80 -4.23 25.64
N THR A 95 11.95 -4.89 25.67
CA THR A 95 12.61 -5.32 26.89
C THR A 95 13.24 -4.17 27.69
N VAL A 96 13.38 -2.98 27.05
CA VAL A 96 13.91 -1.77 27.67
C VAL A 96 12.82 -0.73 27.78
N PHE A 97 12.33 -0.49 29.00
CA PHE A 97 11.24 0.46 29.28
C PHE A 97 9.99 0.27 28.41
N GLY A 98 9.67 -0.99 28.05
CA GLY A 98 8.57 -1.27 27.15
C GLY A 98 8.71 -0.63 25.76
N GLY A 99 9.92 -0.40 25.28
CA GLY A 99 10.19 0.28 24.00
C GLY A 99 9.76 1.75 23.98
N ALA A 100 9.49 2.35 25.15
CA ALA A 100 9.00 3.73 25.23
C ALA A 100 9.98 4.74 24.66
N LEU A 101 9.44 5.74 23.95
CA LEU A 101 10.23 6.76 23.28
C LEU A 101 10.72 7.81 24.26
N SER A 102 12.04 7.93 24.39
CA SER A 102 12.75 9.01 25.08
C SER A 102 13.29 10.01 24.06
N GLU A 103 13.85 11.12 24.55
CA GLU A 103 14.61 12.07 23.72
C GLU A 103 15.75 11.37 22.97
N THR A 104 16.55 10.56 23.67
CA THR A 104 17.69 9.82 23.10
C THR A 104 17.26 8.74 22.11
N HIS A 105 16.22 7.98 22.44
CA HIS A 105 15.60 7.00 21.57
C HIS A 105 15.17 7.66 20.23
N ALA A 106 14.47 8.81 20.34
CA ALA A 106 14.05 9.58 19.16
C ALA A 106 15.24 10.07 18.33
N LYS A 107 16.30 10.60 18.96
CA LYS A 107 17.50 11.05 18.27
C LYS A 107 18.19 9.94 17.48
N LYS A 108 18.23 8.74 18.02
CA LYS A 108 18.76 7.57 17.29
C LYS A 108 17.94 7.26 16.04
N ILE A 109 16.61 7.25 16.15
CA ILE A 109 15.70 7.06 15.01
C ILE A 109 15.90 8.18 13.97
N CYS A 110 15.89 9.42 14.41
CA CYS A 110 16.09 10.58 13.53
C CYS A 110 17.42 10.51 12.77
N LYS A 111 18.49 10.05 13.42
CA LYS A 111 19.80 9.89 12.79
C LYS A 111 19.76 8.92 11.62
N VAL A 112 19.17 7.74 11.78
CA VAL A 112 19.09 6.78 10.68
C VAL A 112 18.11 7.23 9.58
N MET A 113 17.06 7.97 9.93
CA MET A 113 16.18 8.60 8.96
C MET A 113 16.91 9.65 8.13
N ASP A 114 17.70 10.51 8.77
CA ASP A 114 18.52 11.52 8.09
C ASP A 114 19.54 10.87 7.15
N MET A 115 20.19 9.80 7.61
CA MET A 115 21.16 9.06 6.80
C MET A 115 20.47 8.38 5.59
N ALA A 116 19.30 7.80 5.80
CA ALA A 116 18.50 7.21 4.71
C ALA A 116 18.16 8.24 3.63
N MET A 117 17.77 9.45 4.05
CA MET A 117 17.50 10.55 3.13
C MET A 117 18.75 11.00 2.38
N GLN A 118 19.89 11.11 3.05
CA GLN A 118 21.15 11.49 2.44
C GLN A 118 21.66 10.46 1.43
N MET A 119 21.46 9.18 1.73
CA MET A 119 21.95 8.09 0.88
C MET A 119 20.91 7.65 -0.17
N GLY A 120 19.67 8.13 -0.09
CA GLY A 120 18.62 7.70 -0.99
C GLY A 120 18.31 6.21 -0.84
N ALA A 121 18.05 5.77 0.40
CA ALA A 121 17.77 4.39 0.73
C ALA A 121 16.47 4.26 1.54
N PRO A 122 15.76 3.13 1.46
CA PRO A 122 14.57 2.90 2.26
C PRO A 122 14.84 2.94 3.76
N ILE A 123 13.83 3.36 4.52
CA ILE A 123 13.81 3.28 5.98
C ILE A 123 12.72 2.30 6.44
N ILE A 124 13.10 1.36 7.30
CA ILE A 124 12.21 0.34 7.83
C ILE A 124 12.14 0.49 9.34
N GLY A 125 10.94 0.71 9.87
CA GLY A 125 10.68 0.77 11.30
C GLY A 125 10.00 -0.51 11.79
N LEU A 126 10.63 -1.19 12.76
CA LEU A 126 10.05 -2.32 13.45
C LEU A 126 9.53 -1.82 14.81
N ASN A 127 8.22 -1.59 14.89
CA ASN A 127 7.58 -0.89 16.00
C ASN A 127 7.09 -1.88 17.06
N ASP A 128 7.49 -1.64 18.30
CA ASP A 128 7.10 -2.41 19.47
C ASP A 128 7.28 -1.53 20.72
N SER A 129 6.28 -0.69 21.02
CA SER A 129 6.44 0.39 21.98
C SER A 129 5.15 0.68 22.75
N GLY A 130 5.28 0.91 24.04
CA GLY A 130 4.19 1.39 24.87
C GLY A 130 3.84 2.87 24.69
N GLY A 131 4.57 3.62 23.87
CA GLY A 131 4.33 5.03 23.62
C GLY A 131 5.43 5.94 24.18
N ALA A 132 5.07 7.15 24.62
CA ALA A 132 6.01 8.10 25.20
C ALA A 132 6.55 7.61 26.57
N ARG A 133 7.85 7.79 26.79
CA ARG A 133 8.47 7.58 28.10
C ARG A 133 8.07 8.74 29.02
N ILE A 134 7.12 8.49 29.91
CA ILE A 134 6.49 9.53 30.74
C ILE A 134 7.46 10.24 31.67
N GLN A 135 8.52 9.55 32.12
CA GLN A 135 9.55 10.12 32.99
C GLN A 135 10.31 11.30 32.35
N GLU A 136 10.32 11.38 31.01
CA GLU A 136 10.98 12.44 30.28
C GLU A 136 10.05 13.58 29.86
N GLY A 137 8.75 13.41 30.10
CA GLY A 137 7.75 14.47 29.86
C GLY A 137 7.74 15.00 28.43
N VAL A 138 7.77 16.31 28.29
CA VAL A 138 7.70 17.00 26.99
C VAL A 138 8.87 16.67 26.04
N ARG A 139 9.98 16.20 26.56
CA ARG A 139 11.12 15.75 25.72
C ARG A 139 10.76 14.55 24.86
N SER A 140 9.92 13.63 25.37
CA SER A 140 9.39 12.53 24.59
C SER A 140 8.47 13.03 23.47
N LEU A 141 7.63 14.01 23.76
CA LEU A 141 6.75 14.61 22.73
C LEU A 141 7.56 15.32 21.65
N ALA A 142 8.57 16.08 22.03
CA ALA A 142 9.49 16.71 21.08
C ALA A 142 10.18 15.66 20.20
N GLY A 143 10.57 14.53 20.77
CA GLY A 143 11.13 13.40 20.02
C GLY A 143 10.18 12.84 18.97
N TYR A 144 8.92 12.65 19.31
CA TYR A 144 7.90 12.23 18.33
C TYR A 144 7.75 13.26 17.20
N ALA A 145 7.65 14.55 17.54
CA ALA A 145 7.49 15.60 16.53
C ALA A 145 8.66 15.65 15.55
N GLU A 146 9.88 15.44 16.03
CA GLU A 146 11.08 15.35 15.20
C GLU A 146 11.03 14.19 14.20
N ILE A 147 10.48 13.04 14.64
CA ILE A 147 10.26 11.88 13.77
C ILE A 147 9.17 12.19 12.74
N PHE A 148 8.03 12.77 13.15
CA PHE A 148 6.92 13.11 12.24
C PHE A 148 7.36 14.07 11.13
N LEU A 149 8.16 15.08 11.49
CA LEU A 149 8.73 16.00 10.50
C LEU A 149 9.52 15.24 9.43
N ARG A 150 10.37 14.31 9.86
CA ARG A 150 11.18 13.51 8.93
C ARG A 150 10.35 12.56 8.10
N ASN A 151 9.32 11.94 8.67
CA ASN A 151 8.37 11.14 7.88
C ASN A 151 7.73 11.96 6.75
N SER A 152 7.31 13.19 7.05
CA SER A 152 6.70 14.09 6.07
C SER A 152 7.69 14.51 4.99
N MET A 153 8.91 14.84 5.36
CA MET A 153 9.95 15.25 4.40
C MET A 153 10.43 14.08 3.52
N ALA A 154 10.45 12.88 4.06
CA ALA A 154 10.84 11.67 3.33
C ALA A 154 9.76 11.15 2.38
N SER A 155 8.51 11.56 2.56
CA SER A 155 7.36 11.13 1.74
C SER A 155 7.59 11.44 0.26
N GLY A 156 7.53 10.43 -0.58
CA GLY A 156 7.80 10.56 -2.01
C GLY A 156 9.28 10.66 -2.38
N VAL A 157 10.20 10.57 -1.43
CA VAL A 157 11.66 10.64 -1.67
C VAL A 157 12.32 9.28 -1.46
N ILE A 158 12.05 8.64 -0.34
CA ILE A 158 12.52 7.27 -0.04
C ILE A 158 11.33 6.43 0.43
N PRO A 159 11.29 5.13 0.12
CA PRO A 159 10.27 4.24 0.67
C PRO A 159 10.37 4.16 2.19
N GLN A 160 9.21 4.27 2.86
CA GLN A 160 9.09 4.17 4.31
C GLN A 160 8.15 3.01 4.65
N ILE A 161 8.66 2.02 5.38
CA ILE A 161 7.91 0.82 5.75
C ILE A 161 7.85 0.69 7.26
N SER A 162 6.65 0.49 7.79
CA SER A 162 6.41 0.28 9.20
C SER A 162 5.84 -1.11 9.44
N ALA A 163 6.42 -1.84 10.39
CA ALA A 163 5.88 -3.11 10.89
C ALA A 163 5.45 -2.93 12.34
N ILE A 164 4.21 -3.27 12.64
CA ILE A 164 3.65 -3.19 13.98
C ILE A 164 3.70 -4.58 14.59
N MET A 165 4.71 -4.82 15.42
CA MET A 165 5.05 -6.13 15.97
C MET A 165 4.75 -6.24 17.46
N GLY A 166 4.21 -5.20 18.03
CA GLY A 166 3.79 -5.09 19.42
C GLY A 166 2.82 -3.93 19.57
N PRO A 167 2.63 -3.43 20.80
CA PRO A 167 1.79 -2.25 21.03
C PRO A 167 2.29 -1.03 20.27
N CYS A 168 1.36 -0.23 19.76
CA CYS A 168 1.61 1.06 19.13
C CYS A 168 0.44 1.98 19.46
N ALA A 169 0.59 2.81 20.49
CA ALA A 169 -0.50 3.59 21.05
C ALA A 169 -0.15 5.07 21.19
N GLY A 170 -1.17 5.92 21.18
CA GLY A 170 -1.02 7.36 21.32
C GLY A 170 -0.21 7.98 20.20
N GLY A 171 0.74 8.84 20.54
CA GLY A 171 1.62 9.49 19.55
C GLY A 171 2.39 8.51 18.65
N ALA A 172 2.64 7.31 19.13
CA ALA A 172 3.36 6.28 18.38
C ALA A 172 2.67 5.85 17.07
N VAL A 173 1.35 6.03 16.94
CA VAL A 173 0.60 5.62 15.73
C VAL A 173 0.80 6.57 14.55
N TYR A 174 1.13 7.83 14.81
CA TYR A 174 1.19 8.84 13.74
C TYR A 174 2.40 8.66 12.84
N SER A 175 3.56 8.25 13.37
CA SER A 175 4.72 7.97 12.51
C SER A 175 4.42 6.86 11.51
N PRO A 176 3.96 5.66 11.89
CA PRO A 176 3.53 4.66 10.92
C PRO A 176 2.47 5.16 9.94
N ALA A 177 1.49 5.93 10.41
CA ALA A 177 0.43 6.50 9.55
C ALA A 177 0.97 7.44 8.48
N LEU A 178 2.11 8.08 8.71
CA LEU A 178 2.80 8.94 7.74
C LEU A 178 3.71 8.16 6.79
N THR A 179 3.97 6.90 7.04
CA THR A 179 4.79 6.05 6.16
C THR A 179 3.98 5.47 5.00
N ASP A 180 4.66 4.84 4.06
CA ASP A 180 4.04 4.36 2.83
C ASP A 180 3.28 3.04 3.02
N PHE A 181 3.83 2.14 3.84
CA PHE A 181 3.25 0.80 4.08
C PHE A 181 3.27 0.46 5.57
N ILE A 182 2.17 -0.14 6.02
CA ILE A 182 2.03 -0.64 7.39
C ILE A 182 1.71 -2.13 7.32
N LEU A 183 2.57 -2.94 7.96
CA LEU A 183 2.35 -4.36 8.17
C LEU A 183 2.05 -4.59 9.65
N MET A 184 1.10 -5.47 9.98
CA MET A 184 0.75 -5.77 11.36
C MET A 184 0.84 -7.26 11.64
N VAL A 185 1.39 -7.61 12.80
CA VAL A 185 1.45 -8.99 13.28
C VAL A 185 0.20 -9.30 14.10
N LYS A 186 -0.50 -10.38 13.75
CA LYS A 186 -1.70 -10.83 14.47
C LYS A 186 -1.39 -11.15 15.93
N LYS A 187 -2.34 -10.83 16.82
CA LYS A 187 -2.31 -11.09 18.27
C LYS A 187 -1.29 -10.29 19.07
N SER A 188 -0.22 -9.78 18.48
CA SER A 188 0.79 -8.96 19.17
C SER A 188 0.77 -7.50 18.75
N GLY A 189 0.42 -7.20 17.50
CA GLY A 189 0.37 -5.85 16.96
C GLY A 189 -0.98 -5.17 17.21
N TYR A 190 -0.93 -3.99 17.80
CA TYR A 190 -2.12 -3.16 18.05
C TYR A 190 -1.82 -1.70 17.74
N MET A 191 -2.80 -1.02 17.13
CA MET A 191 -2.74 0.42 16.87
C MET A 191 -4.04 1.08 17.34
N PHE A 192 -3.92 2.06 18.23
CA PHE A 192 -5.03 2.92 18.62
C PHE A 192 -4.52 4.24 19.22
N ILE A 193 -5.33 5.29 19.14
CA ILE A 193 -5.00 6.60 19.74
C ILE A 193 -4.96 6.45 21.27
N THR A 194 -5.99 5.82 21.84
CA THR A 194 -6.09 5.53 23.29
C THR A 194 -6.56 4.10 23.48
N GLY A 195 -6.04 3.46 24.52
CA GLY A 195 -6.38 2.07 24.82
C GLY A 195 -7.79 1.88 25.38
N PRO A 196 -8.22 0.61 25.56
CA PRO A 196 -9.56 0.26 26.02
C PRO A 196 -9.98 0.92 27.34
N ASP A 197 -9.07 1.08 28.29
CA ASP A 197 -9.36 1.68 29.60
C ASP A 197 -9.74 3.16 29.49
N VAL A 198 -9.03 3.91 28.65
CA VAL A 198 -9.35 5.31 28.39
C VAL A 198 -10.67 5.45 27.61
N VAL A 199 -10.89 4.59 26.64
CA VAL A 199 -12.15 4.54 25.88
C VAL A 199 -13.32 4.31 26.83
N LYS A 200 -13.23 3.35 27.74
CA LYS A 200 -14.24 3.07 28.76
C LYS A 200 -14.50 4.29 29.66
N SER A 201 -13.42 4.94 30.09
CA SER A 201 -13.50 6.13 30.96
C SER A 201 -14.20 7.32 30.29
N VAL A 202 -13.98 7.54 28.98
CA VAL A 202 -14.47 8.73 28.26
C VAL A 202 -15.81 8.47 27.58
N THR A 203 -15.97 7.33 26.88
CA THR A 203 -17.15 7.03 26.07
C THR A 203 -18.05 5.96 26.70
N GLN A 204 -17.61 5.33 27.79
CA GLN A 204 -18.28 4.21 28.46
C GLN A 204 -18.43 2.94 27.57
N GLU A 205 -17.69 2.89 26.47
CA GLU A 205 -17.65 1.71 25.62
C GLU A 205 -16.71 0.65 26.21
N GLU A 206 -17.18 -0.60 26.24
CA GLU A 206 -16.37 -1.75 26.63
C GLU A 206 -15.88 -2.47 25.37
N VAL A 207 -14.57 -2.50 25.18
CA VAL A 207 -13.93 -3.05 23.98
C VAL A 207 -12.59 -3.67 24.38
N SER A 208 -12.22 -4.80 23.76
CA SER A 208 -10.90 -5.39 23.90
C SER A 208 -9.87 -4.66 23.05
N LYS A 209 -8.59 -4.88 23.29
CA LYS A 209 -7.51 -4.35 22.44
C LYS A 209 -7.65 -4.82 20.99
N GLU A 210 -8.00 -6.08 20.79
CA GLU A 210 -8.19 -6.67 19.47
C GLU A 210 -9.37 -6.03 18.72
N GLU A 211 -10.48 -5.82 19.41
CA GLU A 211 -11.69 -5.19 18.84
C GLU A 211 -11.50 -3.70 18.57
N LEU A 212 -10.66 -3.01 19.32
CA LEU A 212 -10.42 -1.57 19.15
C LEU A 212 -9.38 -1.29 18.06
N GLY A 213 -8.27 -2.00 18.07
CA GLY A 213 -7.14 -1.68 17.20
C GLY A 213 -6.27 -2.87 16.83
N GLY A 214 -6.84 -4.06 16.80
CA GLY A 214 -6.15 -5.25 16.30
C GLY A 214 -6.04 -5.28 14.78
N VAL A 215 -5.37 -6.31 14.29
CA VAL A 215 -5.12 -6.51 12.85
C VAL A 215 -6.43 -6.57 12.06
N GLY A 216 -7.44 -7.30 12.57
CA GLY A 216 -8.74 -7.42 11.89
C GLY A 216 -9.41 -6.07 11.62
N ILE A 217 -9.32 -5.14 12.57
CA ILE A 217 -9.91 -3.80 12.42
C ILE A 217 -9.18 -2.99 11.35
N HIS A 218 -7.85 -2.97 11.41
CA HIS A 218 -7.06 -2.12 10.52
C HIS A 218 -6.90 -2.70 9.11
N MET A 219 -7.09 -4.01 8.95
CA MET A 219 -7.12 -4.66 7.63
C MET A 219 -8.47 -4.57 6.94
N THR A 220 -9.58 -4.44 7.68
CA THR A 220 -10.93 -4.54 7.09
C THR A 220 -11.77 -3.27 7.19
N LYS A 221 -11.64 -2.51 8.30
CA LYS A 221 -12.49 -1.34 8.58
C LYS A 221 -11.79 -0.01 8.37
N SER A 222 -10.66 0.20 9.02
CA SER A 222 -9.92 1.48 8.92
C SER A 222 -9.07 1.59 7.67
N GLY A 223 -8.60 0.45 7.13
CA GLY A 223 -7.69 0.44 5.99
C GLY A 223 -6.29 0.97 6.28
N VAL A 224 -5.93 1.13 7.54
CA VAL A 224 -4.60 1.61 7.95
C VAL A 224 -3.51 0.60 7.57
N ALA A 225 -3.78 -0.70 7.75
CA ALA A 225 -2.81 -1.75 7.47
C ALA A 225 -2.88 -2.22 6.01
N HIS A 226 -1.72 -2.46 5.42
CA HIS A 226 -1.58 -2.97 4.05
C HIS A 226 -1.46 -4.50 4.00
N LEU A 227 -0.77 -5.08 5.00
CA LEU A 227 -0.54 -6.53 5.10
C LEU A 227 -0.67 -6.98 6.55
N SER A 228 -1.16 -8.19 6.74
CA SER A 228 -1.17 -8.88 8.03
C SER A 228 -0.28 -10.10 8.00
N ALA A 229 0.36 -10.42 9.11
CA ALA A 229 1.23 -11.58 9.25
C ALA A 229 0.84 -12.40 10.50
N GLU A 230 1.01 -13.71 10.41
CA GLU A 230 0.71 -14.61 11.52
C GLU A 230 1.68 -14.45 12.68
N ASN A 231 2.94 -14.09 12.37
CA ASN A 231 4.02 -13.94 13.35
C ASN A 231 5.10 -12.99 12.82
N ASP A 232 6.10 -12.73 13.66
CA ASP A 232 7.22 -11.83 13.31
C ASP A 232 7.99 -12.30 12.07
N ILE A 233 8.22 -13.59 11.94
CA ILE A 233 8.98 -14.17 10.82
C ILE A 233 8.25 -13.92 9.49
N GLU A 234 6.95 -14.19 9.43
CA GLU A 234 6.15 -13.96 8.23
C GLU A 234 6.11 -12.47 7.88
N CYS A 235 5.96 -11.60 8.89
CA CYS A 235 5.99 -10.15 8.68
C CYS A 235 7.31 -9.69 8.05
N ILE A 236 8.42 -10.16 8.55
CA ILE A 236 9.75 -9.86 8.02
C ILE A 236 9.89 -10.35 6.58
N ASN A 237 9.40 -11.54 6.28
CA ASN A 237 9.41 -12.07 4.92
C ASN A 237 8.59 -11.21 3.95
N TYR A 238 7.44 -10.71 4.39
CA TYR A 238 6.64 -9.76 3.59
C TYR A 238 7.35 -8.43 3.36
N ILE A 239 8.09 -7.92 4.35
CA ILE A 239 8.89 -6.70 4.17
C ILE A 239 9.97 -6.94 3.08
N ARG A 240 10.67 -8.06 3.14
CA ARG A 240 11.70 -8.41 2.16
C ARG A 240 11.11 -8.54 0.76
N GLU A 241 9.96 -9.18 0.63
CA GLU A 241 9.26 -9.32 -0.64
C GLU A 241 8.80 -7.97 -1.18
N LEU A 242 8.19 -7.14 -0.34
CA LEU A 242 7.76 -5.78 -0.71
C LEU A 242 8.93 -4.94 -1.24
N ILE A 243 10.05 -4.92 -0.53
CA ILE A 243 11.27 -4.21 -0.94
C ILE A 243 11.76 -4.67 -2.32
N SER A 244 11.58 -5.94 -2.67
CA SER A 244 12.01 -6.46 -3.96
C SER A 244 11.27 -5.85 -5.17
N TYR A 245 10.10 -5.25 -4.95
CA TYR A 245 9.32 -4.56 -5.98
C TYR A 245 9.64 -3.06 -6.07
N LEU A 246 10.30 -2.48 -5.06
CA LEU A 246 10.44 -1.04 -4.92
C LEU A 246 11.84 -0.55 -5.30
N PRO A 247 11.98 0.66 -5.86
CA PRO A 247 13.29 1.29 -5.99
C PRO A 247 13.83 1.70 -4.62
N GLY A 248 15.11 2.07 -4.56
CA GLY A 248 15.73 2.58 -3.34
C GLY A 248 15.30 4.00 -2.99
N ASN A 249 14.96 4.79 -4.00
CA ASN A 249 14.53 6.19 -3.86
C ASN A 249 13.79 6.65 -5.12
N ASN A 250 13.31 7.90 -5.11
CA ASN A 250 12.55 8.48 -6.22
C ASN A 250 13.36 8.81 -7.48
N MET A 251 14.67 8.65 -7.44
CA MET A 251 15.56 8.89 -8.60
C MET A 251 15.94 7.59 -9.32
N GLU A 252 15.56 6.45 -8.77
CA GLU A 252 15.87 5.13 -9.30
C GLU A 252 14.64 4.46 -9.91
N GLU A 253 14.90 3.54 -10.83
CA GLU A 253 13.89 2.60 -11.32
C GLU A 253 13.76 1.42 -10.33
N PRO A 254 12.59 0.75 -10.26
CA PRO A 254 12.48 -0.51 -9.54
C PRO A 254 13.48 -1.56 -10.03
N PRO A 255 13.90 -2.50 -9.18
CA PRO A 255 14.88 -3.51 -9.59
C PRO A 255 14.32 -4.45 -10.65
N PHE A 256 15.16 -4.82 -11.61
CA PHE A 256 14.86 -5.82 -12.62
C PHE A 256 15.09 -7.23 -12.04
N VAL A 257 14.13 -8.12 -12.25
CA VAL A 257 14.21 -9.52 -11.81
C VAL A 257 14.10 -10.43 -13.03
N VAL A 258 15.15 -11.20 -13.29
CA VAL A 258 15.18 -12.15 -14.41
C VAL A 258 14.09 -13.21 -14.25
N THR A 259 13.38 -13.50 -15.34
CA THR A 259 12.35 -14.54 -15.38
C THR A 259 12.55 -15.43 -16.59
N ASN A 260 12.13 -16.69 -16.46
CA ASN A 260 12.02 -17.65 -17.57
C ASN A 260 10.62 -17.63 -18.21
N ASP A 261 9.69 -16.83 -17.68
CA ASP A 261 8.36 -16.70 -18.23
C ASP A 261 8.40 -15.89 -19.52
N SER A 262 8.06 -16.53 -20.64
CA SER A 262 8.19 -15.93 -21.96
C SER A 262 7.38 -14.62 -22.07
N PRO A 263 7.98 -13.54 -22.62
CA PRO A 263 7.26 -12.30 -22.87
C PRO A 263 6.23 -12.43 -24.00
N THR A 264 6.30 -13.50 -24.77
CA THR A 264 5.36 -13.80 -25.87
C THR A 264 4.36 -14.89 -25.54
N ARG A 265 4.31 -15.32 -24.29
CA ARG A 265 3.36 -16.36 -23.84
C ARG A 265 1.92 -15.89 -24.09
N LEU A 266 1.15 -16.71 -24.78
CA LEU A 266 -0.27 -16.53 -24.99
C LEU A 266 -1.06 -17.15 -23.83
N ILE A 267 -2.23 -16.60 -23.56
CA ILE A 267 -3.10 -17.05 -22.47
C ILE A 267 -4.52 -17.28 -23.03
N PRO A 268 -4.76 -18.40 -23.75
CA PRO A 268 -6.07 -18.66 -24.33
C PRO A 268 -7.22 -18.69 -23.31
N GLU A 269 -6.92 -19.09 -22.08
CA GLU A 269 -7.89 -19.21 -20.97
C GLU A 269 -8.54 -17.87 -20.61
N LEU A 270 -7.89 -16.74 -20.91
CA LEU A 270 -8.45 -15.42 -20.66
C LEU A 270 -9.69 -15.13 -21.52
N SER A 271 -9.83 -15.79 -22.64
CA SER A 271 -11.00 -15.64 -23.51
C SER A 271 -12.28 -16.17 -22.83
N ASP A 272 -12.14 -17.12 -21.91
CA ASP A 272 -13.26 -17.71 -21.17
C ASP A 272 -13.46 -17.08 -19.79
N LEU A 273 -12.49 -16.32 -19.29
CA LEU A 273 -12.53 -15.74 -17.95
C LEU A 273 -13.59 -14.64 -17.82
N VAL A 274 -13.64 -13.73 -18.78
CA VAL A 274 -14.57 -12.60 -18.76
C VAL A 274 -15.87 -13.00 -19.43
N PRO A 275 -16.99 -13.14 -18.67
CA PRO A 275 -18.26 -13.53 -19.25
C PRO A 275 -18.80 -12.47 -20.23
N ALA A 276 -19.43 -12.93 -21.30
CA ALA A 276 -20.14 -12.06 -22.23
C ALA A 276 -21.33 -11.36 -21.56
N ASN A 277 -21.99 -12.03 -20.61
CA ASN A 277 -23.04 -11.43 -19.80
C ASN A 277 -22.44 -10.41 -18.82
N PRO A 278 -22.75 -9.10 -18.96
CA PRO A 278 -22.16 -8.06 -18.11
C PRO A 278 -22.52 -8.16 -16.64
N ASN A 279 -23.55 -8.92 -16.29
CA ASN A 279 -24.00 -9.08 -14.91
C ASN A 279 -23.43 -10.34 -14.23
N GLN A 280 -22.71 -11.19 -14.96
CA GLN A 280 -22.09 -12.37 -14.39
C GLN A 280 -20.74 -12.01 -13.77
N PRO A 281 -20.53 -12.24 -12.46
CA PRO A 281 -19.27 -11.91 -11.81
C PRO A 281 -18.14 -12.84 -12.24
N TYR A 282 -16.90 -12.34 -12.13
CA TYR A 282 -15.67 -13.12 -12.28
C TYR A 282 -14.60 -12.51 -11.39
N ASN A 283 -13.53 -13.27 -11.12
CA ASN A 283 -12.44 -12.84 -10.25
C ASN A 283 -11.32 -12.21 -11.08
N ILE A 284 -11.16 -10.90 -10.97
CA ILE A 284 -10.11 -10.17 -11.70
C ILE A 284 -8.69 -10.60 -11.31
N LYS A 285 -8.51 -11.16 -10.11
CA LYS A 285 -7.20 -11.62 -9.65
C LYS A 285 -6.66 -12.77 -10.51
N GLU A 286 -7.55 -13.59 -11.06
CA GLU A 286 -7.15 -14.66 -11.99
C GLU A 286 -6.49 -14.09 -13.25
N MET A 287 -6.98 -12.95 -13.76
CA MET A 287 -6.36 -12.25 -14.88
C MET A 287 -5.02 -11.63 -14.49
N ILE A 288 -4.94 -10.99 -13.32
CA ILE A 288 -3.71 -10.38 -12.83
C ILE A 288 -2.61 -11.43 -12.71
N GLU A 289 -2.92 -12.56 -12.09
CA GLU A 289 -1.97 -13.66 -11.94
C GLU A 289 -1.59 -14.28 -13.29
N ALA A 290 -2.54 -14.44 -14.19
CA ALA A 290 -2.31 -15.05 -15.50
C ALA A 290 -1.34 -14.22 -16.36
N VAL A 291 -1.41 -12.90 -16.32
CA VAL A 291 -0.51 -12.04 -17.10
C VAL A 291 0.85 -11.81 -16.44
N ALA A 292 0.93 -11.98 -15.12
CA ALA A 292 2.15 -11.72 -14.36
C ALA A 292 3.25 -12.75 -14.65
N ASP A 293 4.50 -12.28 -14.58
CA ASP A 293 5.66 -13.17 -14.59
C ASP A 293 5.52 -14.21 -13.49
N ASP A 294 5.69 -15.48 -13.85
CA ASP A 294 5.63 -16.61 -12.93
C ASP A 294 4.32 -16.69 -12.12
N ASN A 295 3.27 -16.07 -12.62
CA ASN A 295 1.95 -15.96 -11.98
C ASN A 295 1.99 -15.33 -10.58
N ASN A 296 2.99 -14.51 -10.29
CA ASN A 296 3.16 -13.88 -8.99
C ASN A 296 2.45 -12.53 -8.91
N PHE A 297 1.55 -12.42 -7.95
CA PHE A 297 0.88 -11.18 -7.58
C PHE A 297 1.07 -10.90 -6.10
N PHE A 298 1.66 -9.75 -5.78
CA PHE A 298 1.81 -9.26 -4.42
C PHE A 298 0.70 -8.25 -4.12
N GLU A 299 -0.41 -8.74 -3.57
CA GLU A 299 -1.60 -7.92 -3.30
C GLU A 299 -1.44 -7.12 -2.00
N LEU A 300 -1.83 -5.84 -2.03
CA LEU A 300 -1.88 -4.94 -0.88
C LEU A 300 -3.33 -4.64 -0.51
N GLN A 301 -3.60 -4.55 0.79
CA GLN A 301 -4.94 -4.23 1.32
C GLN A 301 -6.04 -5.14 0.77
N ALA A 302 -5.77 -6.44 0.68
CA ALA A 302 -6.69 -7.41 0.07
C ALA A 302 -8.08 -7.43 0.74
N GLU A 303 -8.14 -7.16 2.04
CA GLU A 303 -9.37 -7.22 2.84
C GLU A 303 -10.06 -5.86 3.03
N PHE A 304 -9.39 -4.76 2.65
CA PHE A 304 -9.96 -3.43 2.68
C PHE A 304 -10.40 -3.01 1.30
N ALA A 305 -11.64 -2.48 1.18
CA ALA A 305 -12.21 -2.08 -0.10
C ALA A 305 -11.95 -3.15 -1.19
N ALA A 306 -12.40 -4.37 -0.93
CA ALA A 306 -12.14 -5.52 -1.80
C ALA A 306 -12.75 -5.41 -3.21
N ASN A 307 -13.61 -4.42 -3.43
CA ASN A 307 -14.15 -4.04 -4.74
C ASN A 307 -13.11 -3.38 -5.65
N ILE A 308 -11.96 -2.98 -5.12
CA ILE A 308 -10.79 -2.61 -5.90
C ILE A 308 -9.56 -3.37 -5.43
N VAL A 309 -8.75 -3.81 -6.38
CA VAL A 309 -7.55 -4.62 -6.14
C VAL A 309 -6.33 -3.78 -6.46
N THR A 310 -5.37 -3.74 -5.54
CA THR A 310 -4.08 -3.05 -5.71
C THR A 310 -2.93 -3.96 -5.34
N GLY A 311 -1.82 -3.83 -6.03
CA GLY A 311 -0.62 -4.60 -5.71
C GLY A 311 0.40 -4.58 -6.84
N TYR A 312 1.42 -5.41 -6.72
CA TYR A 312 2.54 -5.46 -7.65
C TYR A 312 2.61 -6.79 -8.39
N ILE A 313 2.89 -6.69 -9.67
CA ILE A 313 3.32 -7.81 -10.51
C ILE A 313 4.64 -7.44 -11.17
N ARG A 314 5.26 -8.39 -11.87
CA ARG A 314 6.33 -8.11 -12.82
C ARG A 314 5.88 -8.51 -14.21
N LEU A 315 6.28 -7.71 -15.19
CA LEU A 315 6.09 -7.99 -16.61
C LEU A 315 7.46 -7.93 -17.28
N ASN A 316 7.92 -9.08 -17.75
CA ASN A 316 9.26 -9.25 -18.32
C ASN A 316 10.36 -8.69 -17.41
N GLY A 317 10.29 -9.02 -16.12
CA GLY A 317 11.25 -8.65 -15.09
C GLY A 317 11.06 -7.28 -14.45
N LYS A 318 10.15 -6.44 -14.94
CA LYS A 318 9.93 -5.07 -14.45
C LYS A 318 8.72 -4.99 -13.52
N THR A 319 8.86 -4.27 -12.43
CA THR A 319 7.75 -4.01 -11.50
C THR A 319 6.68 -3.16 -12.15
N ILE A 320 5.43 -3.59 -12.02
CA ILE A 320 4.22 -2.88 -12.47
C ILE A 320 3.25 -2.82 -11.29
N GLY A 321 2.72 -1.62 -11.03
CA GLY A 321 1.62 -1.44 -10.09
C GLY A 321 0.28 -1.74 -10.78
N VAL A 322 -0.55 -2.54 -10.16
CA VAL A 322 -1.87 -2.93 -10.69
C VAL A 322 -2.97 -2.29 -9.87
N VAL A 323 -3.93 -1.68 -10.58
CA VAL A 323 -5.21 -1.23 -10.03
C VAL A 323 -6.31 -1.85 -10.84
N ALA A 324 -7.20 -2.62 -10.22
CA ALA A 324 -8.24 -3.34 -10.94
C ALA A 324 -9.58 -3.31 -10.21
N ASN A 325 -10.67 -3.08 -10.94
CA ASN A 325 -12.00 -3.27 -10.39
C ASN A 325 -12.24 -4.78 -10.16
N GLN A 326 -12.85 -5.14 -9.01
CA GLN A 326 -13.19 -6.53 -8.68
C GLN A 326 -14.68 -6.78 -8.87
N PRO A 327 -15.11 -7.41 -9.97
CA PRO A 327 -16.53 -7.65 -10.24
C PRO A 327 -17.22 -8.53 -9.20
N LEU A 328 -16.48 -9.35 -8.45
CA LEU A 328 -17.03 -10.19 -7.38
C LEU A 328 -17.59 -9.39 -6.20
N VAL A 329 -17.13 -8.17 -6.01
CA VAL A 329 -17.47 -7.35 -4.84
C VAL A 329 -18.11 -6.05 -5.32
N LEU A 330 -19.34 -5.78 -4.91
CA LEU A 330 -20.10 -4.59 -5.31
C LEU A 330 -20.11 -4.37 -6.83
N ALA A 331 -20.07 -5.44 -7.62
CA ALA A 331 -19.96 -5.40 -9.09
C ALA A 331 -18.78 -4.56 -9.62
N GLY A 332 -17.77 -4.33 -8.83
CA GLY A 332 -16.62 -3.49 -9.18
C GLY A 332 -16.88 -1.98 -9.07
N THR A 333 -17.98 -1.54 -8.47
CA THR A 333 -18.26 -0.10 -8.26
C THR A 333 -17.17 0.58 -7.44
N LEU A 334 -16.99 1.88 -7.69
CA LEU A 334 -16.12 2.73 -6.88
C LEU A 334 -16.94 3.35 -5.74
N ASP A 335 -16.57 3.04 -4.52
CA ASP A 335 -17.08 3.69 -3.33
C ASP A 335 -16.01 4.58 -2.68
N ILE A 336 -16.30 5.16 -1.53
CA ILE A 336 -15.38 6.03 -0.79
C ILE A 336 -14.06 5.31 -0.51
N ASN A 337 -14.13 4.11 0.05
CA ASN A 337 -12.94 3.37 0.46
C ASN A 337 -12.11 2.88 -0.74
N ALA A 338 -12.76 2.43 -1.80
CA ALA A 338 -12.08 2.05 -3.04
C ALA A 338 -11.34 3.24 -3.66
N SER A 339 -11.95 4.41 -3.65
CA SER A 339 -11.34 5.63 -4.18
C SER A 339 -10.09 6.03 -3.38
N ILE A 340 -10.15 5.98 -2.06
CA ILE A 340 -9.03 6.30 -1.17
C ILE A 340 -7.88 5.30 -1.34
N LYS A 341 -8.20 4.02 -1.32
CA LYS A 341 -7.23 2.91 -1.49
C LYS A 341 -6.47 3.04 -2.80
N ALA A 342 -7.20 3.19 -3.90
CA ALA A 342 -6.61 3.29 -5.22
C ALA A 342 -5.81 4.59 -5.40
N ALA A 343 -6.31 5.72 -4.93
CA ALA A 343 -5.63 7.01 -5.03
C ALA A 343 -4.28 6.99 -4.33
N ARG A 344 -4.21 6.45 -3.12
CA ARG A 344 -2.96 6.32 -2.37
C ARG A 344 -1.95 5.44 -3.10
N PHE A 345 -2.40 4.31 -3.61
CA PHE A 345 -1.55 3.37 -4.36
C PHE A 345 -1.00 4.01 -5.65
N VAL A 346 -1.84 4.67 -6.43
CA VAL A 346 -1.44 5.38 -7.66
C VAL A 346 -0.38 6.44 -7.34
N ARG A 347 -0.59 7.24 -6.30
CA ARG A 347 0.37 8.29 -5.91
C ARG A 347 1.70 7.72 -5.47
N PHE A 348 1.71 6.62 -4.72
CA PHE A 348 2.95 5.94 -4.36
C PHE A 348 3.71 5.45 -5.60
N CYS A 349 3.01 4.77 -6.50
CA CYS A 349 3.62 4.28 -7.75
C CYS A 349 4.23 5.43 -8.57
N ASP A 350 3.50 6.53 -8.72
CA ASP A 350 4.00 7.69 -9.46
C ASP A 350 5.23 8.33 -8.79
N ALA A 351 5.22 8.45 -7.46
CA ALA A 351 6.34 9.00 -6.71
C ALA A 351 7.63 8.16 -6.87
N PHE A 352 7.49 6.86 -7.06
CA PHE A 352 8.62 5.92 -7.09
C PHE A 352 8.85 5.23 -8.45
N ASN A 353 8.44 5.87 -9.53
CA ASN A 353 8.74 5.43 -10.90
C ASN A 353 8.21 4.03 -11.26
N ILE A 354 7.10 3.64 -10.64
CA ILE A 354 6.45 2.36 -10.91
C ILE A 354 5.35 2.56 -11.93
N PRO A 355 5.47 1.97 -13.14
CA PRO A 355 4.41 2.03 -14.14
C PRO A 355 3.11 1.41 -13.64
N LEU A 356 1.99 1.91 -14.17
CA LEU A 356 0.65 1.52 -13.74
C LEU A 356 -0.09 0.74 -14.83
N LEU A 357 -0.62 -0.42 -14.45
CA LEU A 357 -1.60 -1.19 -15.21
C LEU A 357 -2.96 -1.04 -14.53
N THR A 358 -3.95 -0.58 -15.27
CA THR A 358 -5.33 -0.47 -14.78
C THR A 358 -6.22 -1.41 -15.56
N LEU A 359 -6.93 -2.30 -14.86
CA LEU A 359 -7.92 -3.21 -15.42
C LEU A 359 -9.31 -2.71 -15.05
N VAL A 360 -10.13 -2.43 -16.05
CA VAL A 360 -11.41 -1.73 -15.87
C VAL A 360 -12.60 -2.65 -16.13
N ASP A 361 -13.42 -2.80 -15.12
CA ASP A 361 -14.78 -3.35 -15.20
C ASP A 361 -15.61 -2.66 -14.12
N VAL A 362 -16.13 -1.46 -14.44
CA VAL A 362 -16.74 -0.57 -13.47
C VAL A 362 -18.08 -0.03 -13.97
N PRO A 363 -19.19 -0.29 -13.25
CA PRO A 363 -20.50 0.23 -13.63
C PRO A 363 -20.71 1.70 -13.24
N GLY A 364 -19.88 2.24 -12.37
CA GLY A 364 -19.96 3.62 -11.89
C GLY A 364 -19.44 3.77 -10.47
N PHE A 365 -19.61 4.98 -9.93
CA PHE A 365 -19.49 5.22 -8.50
C PHE A 365 -20.73 4.67 -7.77
N LEU A 366 -20.53 4.16 -6.55
CA LEU A 366 -21.63 3.60 -5.77
C LEU A 366 -22.62 4.71 -5.36
N PRO A 367 -23.90 4.61 -5.76
CA PRO A 367 -24.90 5.60 -5.37
C PRO A 367 -25.39 5.34 -3.94
N GLY A 368 -26.05 6.33 -3.37
CA GLY A 368 -26.75 6.20 -2.11
C GLY A 368 -26.47 7.32 -1.11
N VAL A 369 -27.34 7.45 -0.14
CA VAL A 369 -27.28 8.50 0.89
C VAL A 369 -25.99 8.40 1.71
N ASP A 370 -25.60 7.19 2.11
CA ASP A 370 -24.40 6.97 2.91
C ASP A 370 -23.13 7.38 2.16
N GLN A 371 -23.07 7.13 0.87
CA GLN A 371 -21.93 7.54 0.04
C GLN A 371 -21.92 9.07 -0.15
N GLU A 372 -23.06 9.69 -0.41
CA GLU A 372 -23.14 11.14 -0.54
C GLU A 372 -22.79 11.86 0.78
N TYR A 373 -23.34 11.41 1.89
CA TYR A 373 -23.07 11.99 3.21
C TYR A 373 -21.65 11.71 3.69
N GLY A 374 -21.10 10.55 3.33
CA GLY A 374 -19.74 10.15 3.65
C GLY A 374 -18.66 10.85 2.82
N GLY A 375 -19.05 11.57 1.77
CA GLY A 375 -18.13 12.36 0.95
C GLY A 375 -17.60 11.64 -0.29
N ILE A 376 -18.44 10.87 -0.98
CA ILE A 376 -18.03 10.18 -2.23
C ILE A 376 -17.47 11.15 -3.28
N ILE A 377 -18.03 12.35 -3.40
CA ILE A 377 -17.57 13.37 -4.34
C ILE A 377 -16.12 13.76 -4.02
N ARG A 378 -15.85 14.11 -2.76
CA ARG A 378 -14.51 14.50 -2.30
C ARG A 378 -13.51 13.35 -2.44
N ASN A 379 -13.90 12.16 -2.05
CA ASN A 379 -13.02 10.99 -2.06
C ASN A 379 -12.83 10.41 -3.46
N GLY A 380 -13.87 10.43 -4.29
CA GLY A 380 -13.76 10.05 -5.71
C GLY A 380 -12.85 11.00 -6.49
N ALA A 381 -12.89 12.28 -6.15
CA ALA A 381 -12.00 13.28 -6.72
C ALA A 381 -10.51 12.99 -6.44
N LYS A 382 -10.18 12.33 -5.33
CA LYS A 382 -8.79 11.93 -5.02
C LYS A 382 -8.24 10.95 -6.05
N LEU A 383 -9.03 9.98 -6.45
CA LEU A 383 -8.59 8.99 -7.45
C LEU A 383 -8.43 9.62 -8.83
N LEU A 384 -9.38 10.46 -9.23
CA LEU A 384 -9.29 11.25 -10.46
C LEU A 384 -8.02 12.11 -10.47
N TYR A 385 -7.77 12.83 -9.37
CA TYR A 385 -6.60 13.67 -9.22
C TYR A 385 -5.30 12.87 -9.32
N ALA A 386 -5.22 11.74 -8.63
CA ALA A 386 -4.04 10.88 -8.62
C ALA A 386 -3.68 10.39 -10.03
N TYR A 387 -4.64 9.93 -10.80
CA TYR A 387 -4.40 9.51 -12.18
C TYR A 387 -4.03 10.66 -13.11
N CYS A 388 -4.67 11.82 -12.96
CA CYS A 388 -4.31 13.00 -13.77
C CYS A 388 -2.89 13.49 -13.47
N GLU A 389 -2.46 13.44 -12.23
CA GLU A 389 -1.14 13.89 -11.78
C GLU A 389 -0.03 12.92 -12.19
N ALA A 390 -0.32 11.63 -12.24
CA ALA A 390 0.69 10.60 -12.47
C ALA A 390 1.35 10.73 -13.85
N THR A 391 2.68 10.74 -13.85
CA THR A 391 3.52 10.88 -15.05
C THR A 391 4.22 9.59 -15.47
N VAL A 392 4.15 8.54 -14.67
CA VAL A 392 4.66 7.22 -15.03
C VAL A 392 3.89 6.63 -16.22
N PRO A 393 4.47 5.65 -16.93
CA PRO A 393 3.72 4.92 -17.96
C PRO A 393 2.40 4.37 -17.42
N LYS A 394 1.31 4.60 -18.16
CA LYS A 394 -0.04 4.17 -17.78
C LYS A 394 -0.66 3.38 -18.91
N VAL A 395 -0.91 2.11 -18.68
CA VAL A 395 -1.59 1.21 -19.62
C VAL A 395 -2.91 0.76 -18.99
N THR A 396 -3.98 0.85 -19.77
CA THR A 396 -5.33 0.52 -19.32
C THR A 396 -5.91 -0.57 -20.21
N VAL A 397 -6.53 -1.59 -19.61
CA VAL A 397 -7.30 -2.60 -20.32
C VAL A 397 -8.75 -2.54 -19.83
N ILE A 398 -9.66 -2.22 -20.72
CA ILE A 398 -11.10 -2.24 -20.43
C ILE A 398 -11.59 -3.64 -20.76
N THR A 399 -11.88 -4.42 -19.71
CA THR A 399 -12.27 -5.82 -19.87
C THR A 399 -13.74 -5.98 -20.16
N ARG A 400 -14.58 -5.13 -19.57
CA ARG A 400 -16.04 -5.22 -19.74
C ARG A 400 -16.68 -3.84 -19.54
N LYS A 401 -17.31 -3.56 -18.38
CA LYS A 401 -18.02 -2.29 -18.16
C LYS A 401 -17.06 -1.12 -17.97
N ALA A 402 -17.40 0.02 -18.54
CA ALA A 402 -16.73 1.30 -18.28
C ALA A 402 -17.77 2.42 -18.48
N TYR A 403 -18.57 2.69 -17.42
CA TYR A 403 -19.73 3.57 -17.51
C TYR A 403 -19.52 4.90 -16.78
N GLY A 404 -20.00 5.96 -17.42
CA GLY A 404 -20.09 7.28 -16.83
C GLY A 404 -18.75 7.87 -16.39
N GLY A 405 -18.76 8.65 -15.32
CA GLY A 405 -17.56 9.28 -14.77
C GLY A 405 -16.50 8.28 -14.29
N ALA A 406 -16.89 7.09 -13.91
CA ALA A 406 -15.94 6.04 -13.52
C ALA A 406 -15.06 5.59 -14.69
N TYR A 407 -15.58 5.59 -15.91
CA TYR A 407 -14.77 5.40 -17.13
C TYR A 407 -13.65 6.45 -17.20
N ASP A 408 -13.98 7.72 -16.99
CA ASP A 408 -12.99 8.79 -17.01
C ASP A 408 -11.91 8.59 -15.94
N VAL A 409 -12.34 8.28 -14.72
CA VAL A 409 -11.48 8.19 -13.53
C VAL A 409 -10.49 7.04 -13.59
N MET A 410 -10.90 5.88 -14.15
CA MET A 410 -10.07 4.67 -14.19
C MET A 410 -9.03 4.73 -15.32
N SER A 411 -8.13 5.70 -15.23
CA SER A 411 -7.00 5.86 -16.14
C SER A 411 -7.39 5.89 -17.62
N SER A 412 -8.40 6.68 -17.95
CA SER A 412 -8.87 6.82 -19.33
C SER A 412 -7.83 7.53 -20.20
N LYS A 413 -8.00 7.38 -21.51
CA LYS A 413 -7.20 8.08 -22.53
C LYS A 413 -7.19 9.59 -22.29
N HIS A 414 -8.30 10.13 -21.83
CA HIS A 414 -8.54 11.57 -21.70
C HIS A 414 -7.80 12.22 -20.53
N ILE A 415 -7.40 11.43 -19.53
CA ILE A 415 -6.65 11.89 -18.37
C ILE A 415 -5.20 11.38 -18.37
N ARG A 416 -4.60 11.36 -19.57
CA ARG A 416 -3.19 11.01 -19.78
C ARG A 416 -2.89 9.50 -19.71
N GLY A 417 -3.88 8.64 -19.96
CA GLY A 417 -3.64 7.21 -20.20
C GLY A 417 -2.86 7.03 -21.51
N ASP A 418 -1.67 6.39 -21.45
CA ASP A 418 -0.77 6.31 -22.61
C ASP A 418 -1.25 5.30 -23.64
N VAL A 419 -1.61 4.10 -23.20
CA VAL A 419 -2.14 3.04 -24.05
C VAL A 419 -3.43 2.52 -23.43
N ASN A 420 -4.51 2.54 -24.22
CA ASN A 420 -5.82 2.04 -23.83
C ASN A 420 -6.21 0.89 -24.73
N LEU A 421 -6.29 -0.30 -24.16
CA LEU A 421 -6.72 -1.53 -24.80
C LEU A 421 -8.13 -1.89 -24.35
N ALA A 422 -8.87 -2.60 -25.16
CA ALA A 422 -10.19 -3.09 -24.80
C ALA A 422 -10.37 -4.53 -25.28
N PHE A 423 -11.11 -5.33 -24.50
CA PHE A 423 -11.60 -6.63 -24.95
C PHE A 423 -12.87 -6.45 -25.80
N PRO A 424 -13.22 -7.41 -26.65
CA PRO A 424 -14.48 -7.37 -27.39
C PRO A 424 -15.72 -7.29 -26.50
N THR A 425 -15.63 -7.74 -25.24
CA THR A 425 -16.67 -7.67 -24.21
C THR A 425 -16.83 -6.28 -23.59
N ALA A 426 -15.97 -5.31 -23.93
CA ALA A 426 -15.99 -3.98 -23.34
C ALA A 426 -17.28 -3.22 -23.71
N GLU A 427 -17.85 -2.54 -22.73
CA GLU A 427 -19.01 -1.68 -22.88
C GLU A 427 -18.65 -0.27 -22.35
N ILE A 428 -18.31 0.63 -23.27
CA ILE A 428 -17.87 2.00 -22.95
C ILE A 428 -19.01 2.95 -23.27
N ALA A 429 -19.67 3.50 -22.27
CA ALA A 429 -20.85 4.32 -22.43
C ALA A 429 -21.10 5.27 -21.26
N VAL A 430 -21.97 6.25 -21.45
CA VAL A 430 -22.39 7.17 -20.37
C VAL A 430 -23.08 6.40 -19.25
N MET A 431 -23.86 5.40 -19.61
CA MET A 431 -24.51 4.49 -18.65
C MET A 431 -24.77 3.14 -19.33
N GLY A 432 -25.07 2.12 -18.52
CA GLY A 432 -25.40 0.80 -19.03
C GLY A 432 -26.66 0.82 -19.90
N PRO A 433 -26.80 -0.16 -20.83
CA PRO A 433 -27.94 -0.21 -21.75
C PRO A 433 -29.30 -0.21 -21.04
N ASP A 434 -29.41 -0.91 -19.91
CA ASP A 434 -30.67 -1.01 -19.17
C ASP A 434 -31.14 0.36 -18.64
N GLY A 435 -30.24 1.10 -18.01
CA GLY A 435 -30.55 2.44 -17.49
C GLY A 435 -30.79 3.44 -18.60
N ALA A 436 -29.97 3.42 -19.65
CA ALA A 436 -30.08 4.33 -20.79
C ALA A 436 -31.41 4.20 -21.52
N VAL A 437 -31.83 2.98 -21.79
CA VAL A 437 -33.09 2.67 -22.47
C VAL A 437 -34.29 3.13 -21.65
N ASN A 438 -34.30 2.90 -20.35
CA ASN A 438 -35.37 3.34 -19.46
C ASN A 438 -35.54 4.87 -19.42
N ILE A 439 -34.45 5.62 -19.62
CA ILE A 439 -34.50 7.09 -19.67
C ILE A 439 -34.90 7.59 -21.06
N LEU A 440 -34.19 7.13 -22.09
CA LEU A 440 -34.33 7.64 -23.45
C LEU A 440 -35.65 7.23 -24.13
N PHE A 441 -36.11 6.02 -23.83
CA PHE A 441 -37.23 5.39 -24.53
C PHE A 441 -38.40 5.05 -23.60
N LYS A 442 -38.51 5.72 -22.47
CA LYS A 442 -39.59 5.49 -21.47
C LYS A 442 -40.97 5.52 -22.12
N LYS A 443 -41.27 6.54 -22.93
CA LYS A 443 -42.58 6.70 -23.59
C LYS A 443 -42.84 5.64 -24.64
N ASP A 444 -41.82 5.20 -25.35
CA ASP A 444 -41.88 4.14 -26.37
C ASP A 444 -42.25 2.80 -25.72
N ILE A 445 -41.57 2.46 -24.63
CA ILE A 445 -41.81 1.25 -23.85
C ILE A 445 -43.23 1.24 -23.26
N GLU A 446 -43.66 2.33 -22.65
CA GLU A 446 -44.98 2.48 -22.05
C GLU A 446 -46.13 2.36 -23.06
N LYS A 447 -45.90 2.77 -24.31
CA LYS A 447 -46.89 2.68 -25.40
C LYS A 447 -46.95 1.31 -26.11
N SER A 448 -45.94 0.46 -25.87
CA SER A 448 -45.86 -0.83 -26.53
C SER A 448 -46.90 -1.81 -25.96
N GLN A 449 -47.41 -2.65 -26.83
CA GLN A 449 -48.31 -3.78 -26.43
C GLN A 449 -47.52 -4.87 -25.72
N THR A 450 -46.21 -4.94 -25.93
CA THR A 450 -45.27 -5.88 -25.30
C THR A 450 -44.08 -5.13 -24.68
N PRO A 451 -44.27 -4.43 -23.55
CA PRO A 451 -43.23 -3.53 -22.99
C PRO A 451 -41.89 -4.22 -22.71
N GLU A 452 -41.92 -5.46 -22.21
CA GLU A 452 -40.66 -6.19 -21.88
C GLU A 452 -39.90 -6.62 -23.13
N GLU A 453 -40.59 -7.05 -24.18
CA GLU A 453 -39.94 -7.38 -25.47
C GLU A 453 -39.36 -6.11 -26.11
N ARG A 454 -40.11 -5.01 -26.10
CA ARG A 454 -39.69 -3.74 -26.63
C ARG A 454 -38.44 -3.20 -25.87
N ARG A 455 -38.43 -3.35 -24.55
CA ARG A 455 -37.26 -2.97 -23.73
C ARG A 455 -36.04 -3.76 -24.12
N LYS A 456 -36.14 -5.08 -24.27
CA LYS A 456 -35.03 -5.95 -24.69
C LYS A 456 -34.49 -5.58 -26.08
N GLU A 457 -35.39 -5.31 -27.01
CA GLU A 457 -35.02 -4.88 -28.34
C GLU A 457 -34.21 -3.56 -28.30
N LEU A 458 -34.71 -2.55 -27.57
CA LEU A 458 -34.05 -1.27 -27.41
C LEU A 458 -32.72 -1.37 -26.68
N GLN A 459 -32.60 -2.26 -25.69
CA GLN A 459 -31.33 -2.53 -25.02
C GLN A 459 -30.31 -3.15 -25.97
N SER A 460 -30.72 -4.08 -26.80
CA SER A 460 -29.85 -4.67 -27.82
C SER A 460 -29.36 -3.63 -28.84
N ASP A 461 -30.28 -2.81 -29.33
CA ASP A 461 -29.95 -1.72 -30.28
C ASP A 461 -29.01 -0.70 -29.66
N TYR A 462 -29.23 -0.33 -28.40
CA TYR A 462 -28.36 0.59 -27.67
C TYR A 462 -26.96 0.01 -27.48
N ARG A 463 -26.87 -1.25 -27.12
CA ARG A 463 -25.59 -1.95 -26.94
C ARG A 463 -24.81 -1.99 -28.25
N GLU A 464 -25.46 -2.31 -29.34
CA GLU A 464 -24.83 -2.35 -30.67
C GLU A 464 -24.31 -0.98 -31.11
N LYS A 465 -25.05 0.09 -30.84
CA LYS A 465 -24.69 1.43 -31.27
C LYS A 465 -23.71 2.16 -30.34
N PHE A 466 -23.84 1.99 -29.04
CA PHE A 466 -23.20 2.87 -28.05
C PHE A 466 -22.39 2.13 -26.97
N ALA A 467 -22.76 0.91 -26.60
CA ALA A 467 -22.15 0.18 -25.50
C ALA A 467 -21.32 -1.00 -26.01
N ASN A 468 -20.25 -0.68 -26.74
CA ASN A 468 -19.30 -1.64 -27.28
C ASN A 468 -17.92 -0.95 -27.41
N PRO A 469 -16.83 -1.69 -27.64
CA PRO A 469 -15.51 -1.06 -27.73
C PRO A 469 -15.27 -0.35 -29.06
N TYR A 470 -16.02 -0.69 -30.11
CA TYR A 470 -15.73 -0.23 -31.47
C TYR A 470 -16.09 1.24 -31.68
N ARG A 471 -17.14 1.71 -31.02
CA ARG A 471 -17.51 3.12 -31.07
C ARG A 471 -16.39 4.01 -30.50
N ALA A 472 -15.81 3.63 -29.36
CA ALA A 472 -14.68 4.33 -28.78
C ALA A 472 -13.40 4.19 -29.63
N ALA A 473 -13.19 3.03 -30.24
CA ALA A 473 -12.07 2.79 -31.14
C ALA A 473 -12.13 3.65 -32.39
N GLU A 474 -13.33 3.82 -33.00
CA GLU A 474 -13.56 4.71 -34.15
C GLU A 474 -13.21 6.17 -33.84
N LEU A 475 -13.38 6.58 -32.58
CA LEU A 475 -13.05 7.92 -32.11
C LEU A 475 -11.59 8.06 -31.65
N GLY A 476 -10.81 6.98 -31.66
CA GLY A 476 -9.42 6.99 -31.22
C GLY A 476 -9.25 6.97 -29.71
N TYR A 477 -10.28 6.61 -28.94
CA TYR A 477 -10.24 6.53 -27.47
C TYR A 477 -9.75 5.18 -26.97
N VAL A 478 -9.76 4.17 -27.82
CA VAL A 478 -9.17 2.85 -27.63
C VAL A 478 -8.13 2.66 -28.71
N ASP A 479 -6.89 2.38 -28.31
CA ASP A 479 -5.78 2.22 -29.25
C ASP A 479 -5.87 0.89 -30.02
N GLU A 480 -6.33 -0.17 -29.35
CA GLU A 480 -6.52 -1.49 -29.97
C GLU A 480 -7.60 -2.28 -29.21
N VAL A 481 -8.48 -2.91 -29.94
CA VAL A 481 -9.36 -3.97 -29.39
C VAL A 481 -8.63 -5.29 -29.60
N ILE A 482 -8.39 -6.01 -28.51
CA ILE A 482 -7.52 -7.19 -28.51
C ILE A 482 -8.28 -8.47 -28.17
N ASP A 483 -7.81 -9.59 -28.72
CA ASP A 483 -8.15 -10.90 -28.22
C ASP A 483 -7.56 -11.03 -26.79
N PRO A 484 -8.35 -11.43 -25.78
CA PRO A 484 -7.83 -11.60 -24.43
C PRO A 484 -6.59 -12.49 -24.32
N ALA A 485 -6.45 -13.45 -25.22
CA ALA A 485 -5.29 -14.38 -25.24
C ALA A 485 -3.94 -13.67 -25.41
N VAL A 486 -3.90 -12.50 -26.05
CA VAL A 486 -2.64 -11.75 -26.28
C VAL A 486 -2.39 -10.67 -25.23
N THR A 487 -3.14 -10.62 -24.17
CA THR A 487 -3.05 -9.55 -23.16
C THR A 487 -1.65 -9.39 -22.61
N ARG A 488 -1.02 -10.44 -22.11
CA ARG A 488 0.36 -10.38 -21.58
C ARG A 488 1.35 -9.80 -22.61
N LEU A 489 1.32 -10.31 -23.83
CA LEU A 489 2.19 -9.85 -24.91
C LEU A 489 2.00 -8.35 -25.20
N ARG A 490 0.75 -7.90 -25.29
CA ARG A 490 0.43 -6.49 -25.54
C ARG A 490 0.84 -5.58 -24.39
N LEU A 491 0.66 -6.02 -23.15
CA LEU A 491 1.08 -5.26 -21.97
C LEU A 491 2.60 -5.10 -21.94
N ILE A 492 3.35 -6.17 -22.13
CA ILE A 492 4.82 -6.12 -22.14
C ILE A 492 5.31 -5.18 -23.24
N ARG A 493 4.78 -5.28 -24.45
CA ARG A 493 5.15 -4.40 -25.57
C ARG A 493 4.79 -2.95 -25.30
N SER A 494 3.63 -2.69 -24.70
CA SER A 494 3.21 -1.34 -24.35
C SER A 494 4.16 -0.69 -23.34
N PHE A 495 4.52 -1.39 -22.28
CA PHE A 495 5.45 -0.87 -21.28
C PHE A 495 6.88 -0.74 -21.82
N GLU A 496 7.31 -1.62 -22.69
CA GLU A 496 8.60 -1.48 -23.38
C GLU A 496 8.65 -0.24 -24.27
N MET A 497 7.61 -0.01 -25.04
CA MET A 497 7.46 1.20 -25.87
C MET A 497 7.49 2.46 -25.03
N LEU A 498 6.90 2.43 -23.83
CA LEU A 498 6.80 3.56 -22.92
C LEU A 498 8.02 3.73 -22.00
N ALA A 499 9.05 2.89 -22.13
CA ALA A 499 10.22 2.87 -21.22
C ALA A 499 10.93 4.23 -21.15
N ASN A 500 10.94 5.00 -22.23
CA ASN A 500 11.57 6.32 -22.30
C ASN A 500 10.59 7.48 -22.12
N LYS A 501 9.36 7.20 -21.65
CA LYS A 501 8.39 8.27 -21.39
C LYS A 501 8.99 9.35 -20.49
N ARG A 502 8.88 10.61 -20.94
CA ARG A 502 9.26 11.79 -20.17
C ARG A 502 8.07 12.75 -20.16
N GLN A 503 7.49 12.94 -19.02
CA GLN A 503 6.36 13.84 -18.81
C GLN A 503 6.55 14.56 -17.49
N SER A 504 6.30 15.86 -17.47
CA SER A 504 6.38 16.69 -16.28
C SER A 504 5.10 17.45 -16.05
N ASN A 505 4.79 17.73 -14.80
CA ASN A 505 3.70 18.60 -14.42
C ASN A 505 4.21 20.04 -14.27
N PRO A 506 3.31 21.04 -14.29
CA PRO A 506 3.69 22.42 -13.99
C PRO A 506 4.41 22.52 -12.65
N PRO A 507 5.47 23.34 -12.55
CA PRO A 507 6.18 23.54 -11.28
C PRO A 507 5.26 24.05 -10.17
N LYS A 508 5.40 23.47 -8.97
CA LYS A 508 4.62 23.85 -7.79
C LYS A 508 5.35 23.38 -6.53
N LYS A 509 5.03 23.97 -5.37
CA LYS A 509 5.60 23.51 -4.08
C LYS A 509 5.16 22.10 -3.74
N HIS A 510 3.89 21.79 -3.97
CA HIS A 510 3.27 20.48 -3.82
C HIS A 510 1.93 20.51 -4.54
N SER A 511 1.35 19.34 -4.79
CA SER A 511 -0.03 19.26 -5.28
C SER A 511 -1.02 19.65 -4.18
N ASN A 512 -2.18 20.19 -4.58
CA ASN A 512 -3.28 20.49 -3.66
C ASN A 512 -4.42 19.51 -3.92
N ILE A 513 -4.15 18.24 -3.64
CA ILE A 513 -5.14 17.19 -3.78
C ILE A 513 -6.32 17.39 -2.84
N PRO A 514 -7.57 17.13 -3.27
CA PRO A 514 -8.73 17.16 -2.38
C PRO A 514 -8.56 16.19 -1.21
N LEU A 515 -8.55 16.69 0.02
CA LEU A 515 -8.35 15.87 1.22
C LEU A 515 -9.66 15.59 1.95
#